data_e29648f342bb3aef32991b09d439abf9
#
_entry.id   e29648f342bb3aef32991b09d439abf9
#
_cell.length_a   1.000
_cell.length_b   1.000
_cell.length_c   1.000
_cell.angle_alpha   90.00
_cell.angle_beta   90.00
_cell.angle_gamma   90.00
#
_symmetry.space_group_name_H-M   'P 1'
#
loop_
_entity.id
_entity.type
_entity.pdbx_description
1 polymer ?
#
loop_
_entity_poly.entity_id
_entity_poly.type
_entity_poly.pdbx_seq_one_letter_code
_entity_poly.pdbx_strand_id
1 'polypeptide(L)'
;VLVDERPEEVTDMQRSVKGEVIASTFDRPPSDHTSVAELAIERAKRLVEQGKDVVVLLDSITRLGRAYNNASPASGRILSGGVDSTALYPPKRFLGAARNIEEGGSLTIIATAMVETGSTGDTVIFEEFKGTGNAELKLDRKIAERRVFPAVDVNPSGTRKDELLLSPDEFAIVHKLRRVLSGLDSHQAIDLLMSQLRKTKNNYEFLVQVSKTTPGSMDSD
;
A
#
# COMPACT_ATOMS: atom_id res chain seq x y z
N VAL A 1 -1.39 -13.21 -1.51
CA VAL A 1 -0.92 -13.57 -2.88
C VAL A 1 0.56 -13.21 -2.97
N LEU A 2 1.39 -14.19 -3.26
CA LEU A 2 2.85 -14.04 -3.39
C LEU A 2 3.25 -14.31 -4.83
N VAL A 3 3.91 -13.35 -5.46
CA VAL A 3 4.30 -13.43 -6.88
C VAL A 3 5.81 -13.28 -7.00
N ASP A 4 6.46 -14.27 -7.63
CA ASP A 4 7.92 -14.28 -7.86
C ASP A 4 8.71 -14.21 -6.54
N GLU A 5 8.19 -14.86 -5.50
CA GLU A 5 8.80 -14.94 -4.17
C GLU A 5 9.59 -16.24 -3.97
N ARG A 6 10.41 -16.27 -2.93
CA ARG A 6 11.21 -17.43 -2.58
C ARG A 6 10.35 -18.54 -1.97
N PRO A 7 10.61 -19.83 -2.25
CA PRO A 7 9.85 -20.94 -1.67
C PRO A 7 9.80 -20.95 -0.14
N GLU A 8 10.90 -20.59 0.52
CA GLU A 8 10.96 -20.51 1.98
C GLU A 8 10.03 -19.42 2.54
N GLU A 9 9.92 -18.26 1.87
CA GLU A 9 9.01 -17.19 2.28
C GLU A 9 7.54 -17.59 2.11
N VAL A 10 7.24 -18.32 1.03
CA VAL A 10 5.90 -18.91 0.82
C VAL A 10 5.55 -19.89 1.94
N THR A 11 6.50 -20.76 2.32
CA THR A 11 6.29 -21.73 3.40
C THR A 11 6.07 -21.04 4.74
N ASP A 12 6.85 -20.03 5.05
CA ASP A 12 6.70 -19.26 6.30
C ASP A 12 5.35 -18.54 6.35
N MET A 13 4.94 -17.96 5.24
CA MET A 13 3.64 -17.32 5.13
C MET A 13 2.49 -18.33 5.32
N GLN A 14 2.57 -19.51 4.69
CA GLN A 14 1.57 -20.58 4.85
C GLN A 14 1.44 -21.08 6.29
N ARG A 15 2.53 -21.05 7.05
CA ARG A 15 2.54 -21.46 8.47
C ARG A 15 2.05 -20.38 9.42
N SER A 16 2.26 -19.11 9.07
CA SER A 16 2.03 -17.97 9.96
C SER A 16 0.67 -17.30 9.75
N VAL A 17 0.11 -17.37 8.55
CA VAL A 17 -1.14 -16.68 8.19
C VAL A 17 -2.33 -17.60 8.35
N LYS A 18 -3.41 -17.11 8.93
CA LYS A 18 -4.68 -17.85 9.04
C LYS A 18 -5.48 -17.86 7.74
N GLY A 19 -5.18 -16.97 6.81
CA GLY A 19 -5.84 -16.86 5.52
C GLY A 19 -5.28 -17.84 4.48
N GLU A 20 -5.93 -17.92 3.34
CA GLU A 20 -5.47 -18.70 2.20
C GLU A 20 -4.22 -18.04 1.60
N VAL A 21 -3.17 -18.83 1.36
CA VAL A 21 -1.94 -18.38 0.70
C VAL A 21 -1.90 -18.93 -0.71
N ILE A 22 -1.88 -18.03 -1.69
CA ILE A 22 -1.80 -18.34 -3.13
C ILE A 22 -0.47 -17.79 -3.61
N ALA A 23 0.36 -18.65 -4.23
CA ALA A 23 1.73 -18.26 -4.55
C ALA A 23 2.21 -18.85 -5.88
N SER A 24 3.12 -18.11 -6.54
CA SER A 24 3.95 -18.57 -7.63
C SER A 24 5.39 -18.16 -7.34
N THR A 25 6.27 -19.14 -7.16
CA THR A 25 7.67 -18.94 -6.77
C THR A 25 8.55 -18.52 -7.94
N PHE A 26 9.70 -17.91 -7.65
CA PHE A 26 10.59 -17.28 -8.63
C PHE A 26 11.13 -18.24 -9.72
N ASP A 27 11.11 -19.54 -9.47
CA ASP A 27 11.53 -20.59 -10.40
C ASP A 27 10.48 -20.92 -11.48
N ARG A 28 9.30 -20.28 -11.42
CA ARG A 28 8.24 -20.43 -12.41
C ARG A 28 8.35 -19.40 -13.53
N PRO A 29 7.85 -19.73 -14.74
CA PRO A 29 7.82 -18.75 -15.84
C PRO A 29 6.87 -17.57 -15.53
N PRO A 30 7.08 -16.40 -16.15
CA PRO A 30 6.24 -15.22 -15.96
C PRO A 30 4.74 -15.45 -16.18
N SER A 31 4.38 -16.33 -17.12
CA SER A 31 2.99 -16.71 -17.38
C SER A 31 2.30 -17.37 -16.20
N ASP A 32 3.02 -18.12 -15.38
CA ASP A 32 2.48 -18.73 -14.17
C ASP A 32 2.18 -17.68 -13.11
N HIS A 33 3.04 -16.67 -12.98
CA HIS A 33 2.82 -15.54 -12.07
C HIS A 33 1.56 -14.76 -12.42
N THR A 34 1.35 -14.47 -13.70
CA THR A 34 0.15 -13.77 -14.16
C THR A 34 -1.10 -14.60 -13.97
N SER A 35 -1.07 -15.88 -14.30
CA SER A 35 -2.20 -16.80 -14.15
C SER A 35 -2.61 -16.97 -12.68
N VAL A 36 -1.65 -17.11 -11.78
CA VAL A 36 -1.90 -17.20 -10.33
C VAL A 36 -2.55 -15.92 -9.80
N ALA A 37 -2.08 -14.76 -10.21
CA ALA A 37 -2.67 -13.48 -9.82
C ALA A 37 -4.11 -13.33 -10.35
N GLU A 38 -4.37 -13.70 -11.59
CA GLU A 38 -5.71 -13.67 -12.17
C GLU A 38 -6.68 -14.59 -11.45
N LEU A 39 -6.27 -15.81 -11.15
CA LEU A 39 -7.08 -16.75 -10.37
C LEU A 39 -7.38 -16.22 -8.96
N ALA A 40 -6.39 -15.61 -8.31
CA ALA A 40 -6.55 -15.06 -6.98
C ALA A 40 -7.57 -13.92 -6.94
N ILE A 41 -7.49 -12.97 -7.87
CA ILE A 41 -8.42 -11.84 -7.91
C ILE A 41 -9.84 -12.28 -8.32
N GLU A 42 -9.97 -13.22 -9.26
CA GLU A 42 -11.28 -13.76 -9.63
C GLU A 42 -11.92 -14.54 -8.47
N ARG A 43 -11.15 -15.31 -7.72
CA ARG A 43 -11.62 -15.95 -6.49
C ARG A 43 -12.10 -14.91 -5.46
N ALA A 44 -11.33 -13.85 -5.24
CA ALA A 44 -11.71 -12.78 -4.32
C ALA A 44 -13.05 -12.13 -4.74
N LYS A 45 -13.20 -11.82 -6.03
CA LYS A 45 -14.45 -11.27 -6.57
C LYS A 45 -15.66 -12.20 -6.33
N ARG A 46 -15.50 -13.51 -6.55
CA ARG A 46 -16.59 -14.48 -6.28
C ARG A 46 -17.01 -14.50 -4.82
N LEU A 47 -16.06 -14.35 -3.88
CA LEU A 47 -16.38 -14.28 -2.45
C LEU A 47 -17.11 -12.96 -2.10
N VAL A 48 -16.70 -11.84 -2.69
CA VAL A 48 -17.37 -10.54 -2.51
C VAL A 48 -18.81 -10.58 -3.04
N GLU A 49 -19.03 -11.20 -4.20
CA GLU A 49 -20.37 -11.40 -4.77
C GLU A 49 -21.29 -12.24 -3.88
N GLN A 50 -20.71 -13.07 -3.01
CA GLN A 50 -21.44 -13.80 -1.98
C GLN A 50 -21.71 -12.98 -0.70
N GLY A 51 -21.42 -11.69 -0.72
CA GLY A 51 -21.62 -10.78 0.41
C GLY A 51 -20.49 -10.80 1.44
N LYS A 52 -19.30 -11.33 1.12
CA LYS A 52 -18.18 -11.38 2.05
C LYS A 52 -17.30 -10.15 1.95
N ASP A 53 -16.74 -9.73 3.07
CA ASP A 53 -15.66 -8.75 3.11
C ASP A 53 -14.32 -9.46 2.95
N VAL A 54 -13.63 -9.15 1.85
CA VAL A 54 -12.40 -9.83 1.44
C VAL A 54 -11.22 -8.86 1.47
N VAL A 55 -10.13 -9.29 2.08
CA VAL A 55 -8.85 -8.56 2.06
C VAL A 55 -7.84 -9.39 1.27
N VAL A 56 -7.29 -8.81 0.22
CA VAL A 56 -6.19 -9.38 -0.57
C VAL A 56 -4.90 -8.66 -0.22
N LEU A 57 -3.91 -9.40 0.26
CA LEU A 57 -2.54 -8.94 0.44
C LEU A 57 -1.71 -9.43 -0.74
N LEU A 58 -1.11 -8.52 -1.51
CA LEU A 58 -0.28 -8.85 -2.67
C LEU A 58 1.18 -8.44 -2.43
N ASP A 59 2.06 -9.38 -2.42
CA ASP A 59 3.50 -9.16 -2.43
C ASP A 59 4.12 -9.76 -3.71
N SER A 60 4.51 -8.95 -4.65
CA SER A 60 4.40 -7.49 -4.75
C SER A 60 3.79 -7.09 -6.09
N ILE A 61 3.21 -5.90 -6.15
CA ILE A 61 2.69 -5.35 -7.42
C ILE A 61 3.81 -5.06 -8.42
N THR A 62 5.01 -4.75 -7.95
CA THR A 62 6.18 -4.52 -8.81
C THR A 62 6.58 -5.80 -9.55
N ARG A 63 6.64 -6.92 -8.83
CA ARG A 63 6.95 -8.24 -9.45
C ARG A 63 5.84 -8.70 -10.38
N LEU A 64 4.59 -8.46 -10.02
CA LEU A 64 3.47 -8.74 -10.91
C LEU A 64 3.55 -7.89 -12.19
N GLY A 65 3.86 -6.62 -12.10
CA GLY A 65 4.09 -5.74 -13.25
C GLY A 65 5.22 -6.24 -14.16
N ARG A 66 6.33 -6.67 -13.58
CA ARG A 66 7.44 -7.30 -14.33
C ARG A 66 7.00 -8.59 -15.03
N ALA A 67 6.22 -9.44 -14.34
CA ALA A 67 5.73 -10.70 -14.90
C ALA A 67 4.84 -10.46 -16.13
N TYR A 68 3.92 -9.50 -16.04
CA TYR A 68 3.10 -9.11 -17.19
C TYR A 68 3.93 -8.51 -18.33
N ASN A 69 4.94 -7.69 -18.01
CA ASN A 69 5.83 -7.14 -19.02
C ASN A 69 6.62 -8.23 -19.77
N ASN A 70 7.02 -9.28 -19.06
CA ASN A 70 7.77 -10.40 -19.65
C ASN A 70 6.88 -11.41 -20.37
N ALA A 71 5.63 -11.58 -19.92
CA ALA A 71 4.70 -12.55 -20.49
C ALA A 71 3.88 -12.00 -21.68
N SER A 72 3.72 -10.66 -21.74
CA SER A 72 2.91 -10.02 -22.78
C SER A 72 3.70 -9.87 -24.10
N PRO A 73 3.06 -10.06 -25.27
CA PRO A 73 3.69 -9.72 -26.54
C PRO A 73 3.95 -8.23 -26.61
N ALA A 74 5.10 -7.85 -27.19
CA ALA A 74 5.49 -6.46 -27.34
C ALA A 74 4.48 -5.67 -28.20
N SER A 75 3.89 -4.62 -27.67
CA SER A 75 2.97 -3.72 -28.42
C SER A 75 3.72 -2.71 -29.31
N GLY A 76 5.03 -2.58 -29.13
CA GLY A 76 5.86 -1.58 -29.80
C GLY A 76 5.82 -0.19 -29.12
N ARG A 77 5.05 0.01 -28.07
CA ARG A 77 5.00 1.25 -27.29
C ARG A 77 5.71 1.05 -25.95
N ILE A 78 7.02 1.22 -25.98
CA ILE A 78 7.86 0.98 -24.79
C ILE A 78 8.05 2.30 -24.03
N LEU A 79 7.71 2.28 -22.74
CA LEU A 79 7.99 3.33 -21.78
C LEU A 79 9.47 3.27 -21.33
N SER A 80 9.91 4.28 -20.58
CA SER A 80 11.23 4.27 -19.96
C SER A 80 11.46 2.98 -19.17
N GLY A 81 12.70 2.49 -19.16
CA GLY A 81 13.03 1.25 -18.44
C GLY A 81 12.54 -0.05 -19.07
N GLY A 82 12.16 -0.03 -20.36
CA GLY A 82 11.78 -1.24 -21.10
C GLY A 82 10.40 -1.81 -20.75
N VAL A 83 9.54 -1.02 -20.15
CA VAL A 83 8.18 -1.43 -19.80
C VAL A 83 7.22 -1.16 -20.97
N ASP A 84 6.54 -2.20 -21.45
CA ASP A 84 5.51 -2.03 -22.46
C ASP A 84 4.26 -1.34 -21.87
N SER A 85 3.76 -0.31 -22.55
CA SER A 85 2.62 0.50 -22.05
C SER A 85 1.35 -0.31 -21.84
N THR A 86 1.16 -1.39 -22.58
CA THR A 86 -0.02 -2.26 -22.48
C THR A 86 0.11 -3.36 -21.44
N ALA A 87 1.34 -3.72 -21.06
CA ALA A 87 1.61 -4.78 -20.10
C ALA A 87 1.10 -4.49 -18.69
N LEU A 88 0.97 -3.21 -18.33
CA LEU A 88 0.51 -2.80 -17.01
C LEU A 88 -1.03 -2.73 -16.87
N TYR A 89 -1.76 -2.91 -17.95
CA TYR A 89 -3.23 -2.90 -17.93
C TYR A 89 -3.83 -3.97 -17.01
N PRO A 90 -3.45 -5.26 -17.12
CA PRO A 90 -3.98 -6.30 -16.25
C PRO A 90 -3.68 -6.09 -14.76
N PRO A 91 -2.44 -5.77 -14.32
CA PRO A 91 -2.19 -5.52 -12.91
C PRO A 91 -2.86 -4.22 -12.41
N LYS A 92 -3.08 -3.21 -13.24
CA LYS A 92 -3.93 -2.07 -12.89
C LYS A 92 -5.37 -2.48 -12.64
N ARG A 93 -5.92 -3.37 -13.46
CA ARG A 93 -7.26 -3.94 -13.25
C ARG A 93 -7.33 -4.77 -11.97
N PHE A 94 -6.26 -5.49 -11.63
CA PHE A 94 -6.15 -6.20 -10.36
C PHE A 94 -6.31 -5.22 -9.19
N LEU A 95 -5.45 -4.21 -9.11
CA LEU A 95 -5.49 -3.23 -8.01
C LEU A 95 -6.77 -2.39 -8.03
N GLY A 96 -7.26 -2.03 -9.21
CA GLY A 96 -8.50 -1.28 -9.40
C GLY A 96 -9.78 -2.06 -9.13
N ALA A 97 -9.70 -3.35 -8.82
CA ALA A 97 -10.86 -4.16 -8.44
C ALA A 97 -11.37 -3.86 -7.02
N ALA A 98 -10.56 -3.23 -6.17
CA ALA A 98 -10.92 -2.88 -4.80
C ALA A 98 -12.12 -1.92 -4.76
N ARG A 99 -13.15 -2.30 -4.02
CA ARG A 99 -14.39 -1.52 -3.87
C ARG A 99 -15.29 -2.04 -2.77
N ASN A 100 -16.20 -1.20 -2.32
CA ASN A 100 -17.38 -1.62 -1.59
C ASN A 100 -18.52 -1.87 -2.57
N ILE A 101 -19.23 -2.98 -2.41
CA ILE A 101 -20.43 -3.26 -3.17
C ILE A 101 -21.62 -2.70 -2.40
N GLU A 102 -22.46 -1.93 -3.07
CA GLU A 102 -23.70 -1.45 -2.48
C GLU A 102 -24.61 -2.64 -2.13
N GLU A 103 -25.08 -2.68 -0.90
CA GLU A 103 -25.84 -3.82 -0.33
C GLU A 103 -25.15 -5.20 -0.43
N GLY A 104 -23.81 -5.21 -0.50
CA GLY A 104 -23.04 -6.43 -0.69
C GLY A 104 -21.76 -6.47 0.15
N GLY A 105 -20.83 -7.32 -0.24
CA GLY A 105 -19.52 -7.42 0.37
C GLY A 105 -18.55 -6.32 -0.05
N SER A 106 -17.31 -6.41 0.39
CA SER A 106 -16.23 -5.47 0.04
C SER A 106 -14.95 -6.17 -0.37
N LEU A 107 -14.16 -5.51 -1.20
CA LEU A 107 -12.82 -5.94 -1.58
C LEU A 107 -11.81 -4.86 -1.24
N THR A 108 -10.93 -5.18 -0.29
CA THR A 108 -9.76 -4.37 0.06
C THR A 108 -8.51 -5.03 -0.51
N ILE A 109 -7.65 -4.26 -1.17
CA ILE A 109 -6.37 -4.75 -1.70
C ILE A 109 -5.24 -3.93 -1.08
N ILE A 110 -4.32 -4.61 -0.43
CA ILE A 110 -3.07 -4.03 0.07
C ILE A 110 -1.93 -4.67 -0.70
N ALA A 111 -1.24 -3.88 -1.51
CA ALA A 111 -0.13 -4.34 -2.32
C ALA A 111 1.17 -3.67 -1.90
N THR A 112 2.23 -4.45 -1.76
CA THR A 112 3.58 -3.90 -1.60
C THR A 112 4.11 -3.46 -2.97
N ALA A 113 4.86 -2.37 -2.98
CA ALA A 113 5.58 -1.90 -4.16
C ALA A 113 7.04 -1.64 -3.80
N MET A 114 7.94 -2.05 -4.66
CA MET A 114 9.38 -1.80 -4.48
C MET A 114 9.72 -0.42 -5.03
N VAL A 115 10.43 0.36 -4.23
CA VAL A 115 10.95 1.69 -4.60
C VAL A 115 12.47 1.73 -4.35
N GLU A 116 13.15 2.65 -5.00
CA GLU A 116 14.61 2.85 -4.82
C GLU A 116 15.45 1.58 -5.11
N THR A 117 15.02 0.78 -6.07
CA THR A 117 15.73 -0.44 -6.49
C THR A 117 16.88 -0.17 -7.46
N GLY A 118 17.02 1.07 -7.95
CA GLY A 118 17.92 1.42 -9.04
C GLY A 118 17.43 1.02 -10.43
N SER A 119 16.28 0.37 -10.54
CA SER A 119 15.66 -0.01 -11.81
C SER A 119 14.71 1.07 -12.31
N THR A 120 14.98 1.61 -13.49
CA THR A 120 14.07 2.56 -14.18
C THR A 120 12.71 1.92 -14.46
N GLY A 121 12.68 0.63 -14.80
CA GLY A 121 11.43 -0.10 -15.01
C GLY A 121 10.56 -0.18 -13.76
N ASP A 122 11.15 -0.41 -12.59
CA ASP A 122 10.40 -0.42 -11.32
C ASP A 122 9.83 0.95 -10.97
N THR A 123 10.58 2.02 -11.25
CA THR A 123 10.10 3.38 -11.06
C THR A 123 8.89 3.65 -11.95
N VAL A 124 8.92 3.24 -13.21
CA VAL A 124 7.78 3.37 -14.14
C VAL A 124 6.59 2.56 -13.63
N ILE A 125 6.79 1.32 -13.22
CA ILE A 125 5.74 0.47 -12.64
C ILE A 125 5.11 1.16 -11.43
N PHE A 126 5.92 1.64 -10.49
CA PHE A 126 5.43 2.33 -9.30
C PHE A 126 4.60 3.58 -9.64
N GLU A 127 5.10 4.45 -10.50
CA GLU A 127 4.38 5.67 -10.90
C GLU A 127 3.05 5.37 -11.61
N GLU A 128 3.01 4.31 -12.42
CA GLU A 128 1.79 3.86 -13.09
C GLU A 128 0.72 3.33 -12.12
N PHE A 129 1.12 2.74 -10.99
CA PHE A 129 0.19 2.26 -9.96
C PHE A 129 -0.19 3.31 -8.93
N LYS A 130 0.65 4.31 -8.71
CA LYS A 130 0.40 5.40 -7.77
C LYS A 130 -0.93 6.12 -8.03
N GLY A 131 -1.33 6.22 -9.30
CA GLY A 131 -2.63 6.77 -9.68
C GLY A 131 -3.84 5.87 -9.39
N THR A 132 -3.64 4.58 -9.17
CA THR A 132 -4.72 3.58 -9.00
C THR A 132 -5.11 3.39 -7.54
N GLY A 133 -4.16 3.46 -6.61
CA GLY A 133 -4.40 3.32 -5.18
C GLY A 133 -5.02 4.58 -4.55
N ASN A 134 -5.70 4.42 -3.44
CA ASN A 134 -6.28 5.50 -2.64
C ASN A 134 -5.57 5.75 -1.30
N ALA A 135 -4.60 4.93 -0.94
CA ALA A 135 -3.76 5.11 0.24
C ALA A 135 -2.33 4.65 -0.06
N GLU A 136 -1.37 5.33 0.52
CA GLU A 136 0.05 5.00 0.42
C GLU A 136 0.68 5.01 1.81
N LEU A 137 1.47 3.98 2.12
CA LEU A 137 2.32 3.91 3.31
C LEU A 137 3.76 3.74 2.82
N LYS A 138 4.55 4.80 2.88
CA LYS A 138 5.95 4.78 2.49
C LYS A 138 6.84 4.35 3.66
N LEU A 139 7.67 3.35 3.44
CA LEU A 139 8.74 2.97 4.36
C LEU A 139 10.05 3.61 3.93
N ASP A 140 10.90 3.93 4.90
CA ASP A 140 12.21 4.54 4.68
C ASP A 140 13.32 3.65 5.22
N ARG A 141 14.30 3.34 4.35
CA ARG A 141 15.43 2.48 4.71
C ARG A 141 16.31 3.10 5.78
N LYS A 142 16.55 4.41 5.75
CA LYS A 142 17.41 5.10 6.72
C LYS A 142 16.80 5.09 8.11
N ILE A 143 15.47 5.17 8.21
CA ILE A 143 14.73 5.02 9.48
C ILE A 143 14.91 3.59 10.01
N ALA A 144 14.78 2.57 9.15
CA ALA A 144 14.98 1.17 9.52
C ALA A 144 16.42 0.87 9.96
N GLU A 145 17.42 1.46 9.30
CA GLU A 145 18.85 1.34 9.68
C GLU A 145 19.13 1.88 11.09
N ARG A 146 18.39 2.90 11.53
CA ARG A 146 18.39 3.40 12.92
C ARG A 146 17.62 2.51 13.91
N ARG A 147 17.08 1.38 13.45
CA ARG A 147 16.25 0.46 14.27
C ARG A 147 14.98 1.11 14.83
N VAL A 148 14.44 2.09 14.14
CA VAL A 148 13.13 2.68 14.42
C VAL A 148 12.07 1.92 13.63
N PHE A 149 11.11 1.30 14.34
CA PHE A 149 10.04 0.52 13.73
C PHE A 149 8.68 0.90 14.34
N PRO A 150 7.63 1.06 13.52
CA PRO A 150 7.61 0.93 12.05
C PRO A 150 8.44 2.05 11.38
N ALA A 151 9.20 1.67 10.35
CA ALA A 151 10.11 2.59 9.64
C ALA A 151 9.34 3.44 8.60
N VAL A 152 8.31 4.15 9.05
CA VAL A 152 7.39 4.90 8.19
C VAL A 152 7.91 6.31 7.94
N ASP A 153 7.99 6.71 6.68
CA ASP A 153 8.10 8.11 6.29
C ASP A 153 6.69 8.74 6.34
N VAL A 154 6.44 9.50 7.37
CA VAL A 154 5.10 10.01 7.71
C VAL A 154 4.57 11.00 6.69
N ASN A 155 5.45 11.87 6.16
CA ASN A 155 5.04 12.99 5.32
C ASN A 155 4.41 12.54 3.98
N PRO A 156 5.02 11.62 3.21
CA PRO A 156 4.43 11.12 1.97
C PRO A 156 3.35 10.04 2.19
N SER A 157 3.18 9.55 3.42
CA SER A 157 2.18 8.52 3.74
C SER A 157 0.82 9.15 4.02
N GLY A 158 -0.25 8.54 3.51
CA GLY A 158 -1.60 9.04 3.72
C GLY A 158 -2.64 8.39 2.83
N THR A 159 -3.86 8.89 2.92
CA THR A 159 -5.00 8.51 2.09
C THR A 159 -5.57 9.72 1.37
N ARG A 160 -6.25 9.52 0.25
CA ARG A 160 -6.78 10.62 -0.57
C ARG A 160 -8.00 11.29 0.02
N LYS A 161 -8.79 10.57 0.81
CA LYS A 161 -10.09 11.02 1.34
C LYS A 161 -10.19 10.67 2.82
N ASP A 162 -9.31 11.26 3.62
CA ASP A 162 -9.30 11.06 5.07
C ASP A 162 -10.56 11.62 5.75
N GLU A 163 -11.25 12.59 5.13
CA GLU A 163 -12.54 13.09 5.58
C GLU A 163 -13.64 12.04 5.61
N LEU A 164 -13.49 10.94 4.86
CA LEU A 164 -14.43 9.81 4.89
C LEU A 164 -14.17 8.82 6.04
N LEU A 165 -12.99 8.91 6.64
CA LEU A 165 -12.51 7.98 7.67
C LEU A 165 -12.52 8.59 9.07
N LEU A 166 -12.59 9.92 9.16
CA LEU A 166 -12.46 10.69 10.38
C LEU A 166 -13.74 11.51 10.62
N SER A 167 -14.11 11.68 11.89
CA SER A 167 -15.11 12.69 12.24
C SER A 167 -14.57 14.09 11.95
N PRO A 168 -15.43 15.12 11.83
CA PRO A 168 -14.97 16.49 11.57
C PRO A 168 -13.93 16.99 12.59
N ASP A 169 -14.09 16.66 13.86
CA ASP A 169 -13.16 17.05 14.92
C ASP A 169 -11.82 16.33 14.80
N GLU A 170 -11.85 15.00 14.57
CA GLU A 170 -10.64 14.21 14.34
C GLU A 170 -9.89 14.70 13.10
N PHE A 171 -10.61 14.98 12.01
CA PHE A 171 -10.06 15.52 10.78
C PHE A 171 -9.31 16.84 11.04
N ALA A 172 -9.92 17.78 11.75
CA ALA A 172 -9.29 19.06 12.09
C ALA A 172 -8.01 18.86 12.91
N ILE A 173 -8.02 17.94 13.89
CA ILE A 173 -6.87 17.64 14.74
C ILE A 173 -5.76 16.97 13.94
N VAL A 174 -6.09 15.98 13.12
CA VAL A 174 -5.12 15.27 12.26
C VAL A 174 -4.47 16.21 11.25
N HIS A 175 -5.23 17.12 10.66
CA HIS A 175 -4.69 18.13 9.74
C HIS A 175 -3.72 19.11 10.43
N LYS A 176 -4.03 19.53 11.67
CA LYS A 176 -3.08 20.34 12.47
C LYS A 176 -1.80 19.55 12.76
N LEU A 177 -1.92 18.30 13.18
CA LEU A 177 -0.78 17.42 13.43
C LEU A 177 0.08 17.25 12.16
N ARG A 178 -0.53 16.94 11.01
CA ARG A 178 0.18 16.81 9.74
C ARG A 178 0.93 18.06 9.35
N ARG A 179 0.36 19.24 9.61
CA ARG A 179 1.03 20.53 9.35
C ARG A 179 2.28 20.69 10.21
N VAL A 180 2.24 20.28 11.48
CA VAL A 180 3.43 20.28 12.35
C VAL A 180 4.48 19.31 11.84
N LEU A 181 4.08 18.06 11.52
CA LEU A 181 4.99 17.01 11.04
C LEU A 181 5.64 17.37 9.70
N SER A 182 4.92 18.04 8.79
CA SER A 182 5.44 18.45 7.48
C SER A 182 6.54 19.52 7.56
N GLY A 183 6.66 20.21 8.67
CA GLY A 183 7.78 21.12 8.94
C GLY A 183 9.05 20.44 9.45
N LEU A 184 9.01 19.13 9.67
CA LEU A 184 10.11 18.32 10.18
C LEU A 184 10.67 17.40 9.07
N ASP A 185 11.92 17.00 9.20
CA ASP A 185 12.45 15.92 8.36
C ASP A 185 11.82 14.56 8.72
N SER A 186 11.98 13.56 7.84
CA SER A 186 11.35 12.24 8.01
C SER A 186 11.70 11.57 9.34
N HIS A 187 12.95 11.74 9.83
CA HIS A 187 13.40 11.15 11.08
C HIS A 187 12.77 11.84 12.29
N GLN A 188 12.78 13.16 12.30
CA GLN A 188 12.18 13.96 13.36
C GLN A 188 10.66 13.74 13.43
N ALA A 189 10.00 13.67 12.27
CA ALA A 189 8.56 13.44 12.18
C ALA A 189 8.14 12.11 12.80
N ILE A 190 8.80 11.00 12.45
CA ILE A 190 8.48 9.69 13.00
C ILE A 190 8.85 9.58 14.48
N ASP A 191 10.00 10.13 14.89
CA ASP A 191 10.44 10.11 16.29
C ASP A 191 9.44 10.88 17.18
N LEU A 192 8.98 12.06 16.74
CA LEU A 192 7.97 12.84 17.44
C LEU A 192 6.64 12.07 17.52
N LEU A 193 6.14 11.58 16.39
CA LEU A 193 4.88 10.85 16.35
C LEU A 193 4.89 9.62 17.25
N MET A 194 5.94 8.79 17.17
CA MET A 194 6.10 7.59 18.00
C MET A 194 6.21 7.91 19.48
N SER A 195 6.94 8.98 19.83
CA SER A 195 7.09 9.40 21.22
C SER A 195 5.76 9.82 21.85
N GLN A 196 4.88 10.46 21.08
CA GLN A 196 3.56 10.89 21.57
C GLN A 196 2.57 9.72 21.60
N LEU A 197 2.56 8.86 20.57
CA LEU A 197 1.71 7.67 20.54
C LEU A 197 1.97 6.74 21.73
N ARG A 198 3.24 6.56 22.12
CA ARG A 198 3.63 5.71 23.28
C ARG A 198 3.14 6.23 24.63
N LYS A 199 2.78 7.49 24.74
CA LYS A 199 2.26 8.10 25.97
C LYS A 199 0.77 7.87 26.17
N THR A 200 0.09 7.34 25.17
CA THR A 200 -1.37 7.18 25.13
C THR A 200 -1.76 5.73 24.92
N LYS A 201 -2.94 5.33 25.36
CA LYS A 201 -3.42 3.95 25.30
C LYS A 201 -4.14 3.62 24.00
N ASN A 202 -4.68 4.63 23.34
CA ASN A 202 -5.45 4.49 22.09
C ASN A 202 -5.44 5.80 21.29
N ASN A 203 -5.96 5.74 20.05
CA ASN A 203 -6.01 6.89 19.15
C ASN A 203 -6.85 8.06 19.69
N TYR A 204 -7.95 7.78 20.39
CA TYR A 204 -8.79 8.83 20.96
C TYR A 204 -8.02 9.66 21.98
N GLU A 205 -7.36 9.00 22.95
CA GLU A 205 -6.53 9.68 23.95
C GLU A 205 -5.40 10.49 23.31
N PHE A 206 -4.76 9.91 22.26
CA PHE A 206 -3.73 10.60 21.49
C PHE A 206 -4.26 11.88 20.82
N LEU A 207 -5.39 11.80 20.12
CA LEU A 207 -5.98 12.96 19.45
C LEU A 207 -6.42 14.06 20.44
N VAL A 208 -6.98 13.67 21.60
CA VAL A 208 -7.28 14.61 22.69
C VAL A 208 -6.01 15.29 23.19
N GLN A 209 -4.91 14.56 23.34
CA GLN A 209 -3.63 15.15 23.74
C GLN A 209 -3.10 16.13 22.68
N VAL A 210 -3.14 15.74 21.40
CA VAL A 210 -2.71 16.58 20.28
C VAL A 210 -3.53 17.88 20.22
N SER A 211 -4.85 17.80 20.41
CA SER A 211 -5.72 18.99 20.39
C SER A 211 -5.36 20.03 21.46
N LYS A 212 -4.84 19.58 22.61
CA LYS A 212 -4.44 20.45 23.74
C LYS A 212 -3.04 21.05 23.58
N THR A 213 -2.14 20.34 22.89
CA THR A 213 -0.72 20.70 22.81
C THR A 213 -0.34 21.44 21.53
N THR A 214 -1.16 21.36 20.49
CA THR A 214 -0.91 22.09 19.25
C THR A 214 -1.47 23.49 19.38
N PRO A 215 -0.64 24.57 19.22
CA PRO A 215 -1.13 25.94 19.32
C PRO A 215 -2.28 26.16 18.35
N GLY A 216 -3.42 26.58 18.87
CA GLY A 216 -4.53 27.03 18.05
C GLY A 216 -4.10 28.23 17.23
N SER A 217 -4.46 28.27 15.93
CA SER A 217 -4.58 29.58 15.28
C SER A 217 -5.54 30.39 16.11
N MET A 218 -5.08 31.51 16.65
CA MET A 218 -6.00 32.54 17.17
C MET A 218 -7.03 32.77 16.07
N ASP A 219 -8.29 32.66 16.45
CA ASP A 219 -9.41 33.15 15.67
C ASP A 219 -9.09 34.57 15.24
N SER A 220 -8.92 34.77 13.95
CA SER A 220 -8.99 36.10 13.35
C SER A 220 -10.46 36.33 13.03
N ASP A 221 -11.06 37.19 13.84
CA ASP A 221 -12.34 37.83 13.56
C ASP A 221 -12.43 38.40 12.13
#